data_e45840789d28991bd10654ac022369a6
#
_entry.id   e45840789d28991bd10654ac022369a6
#
_cell.length_a   1.000
_cell.length_b   1.000
_cell.length_c   1.000
_cell.angle_alpha   90.00
_cell.angle_beta   90.00
_cell.angle_gamma   90.00
#
_symmetry.space_group_name_H-M   'P 1'
#
loop_
_entity.id
_entity.type
_entity.pdbx_description
1 polymer ?
#
loop_
_entity_poly.entity_id
_entity_poly.type
_entity_poly.pdbx_seq_one_letter_code
_entity_poly.pdbx_strand_id
1 'polypeptide(L)'
;MDVARPTIPPEEYPRRWHRVQSLMQAEGLDLLFAYGNDRAVFGPAHVRWMADVPVHFEPMAVLVPPAGDPVMVCGPESDQYALRVGRIQDVRVLREFTHPDEDYPFSRIETLADIVAGLTGSARTGRRLGVAGRGLLDVATAAALETALPGATWIDVEHAMCGLRARKSAAEIAVIRRAYRIAEAGLDAAVAAIHPGTTESAVAAEAEAAMRRAGAEGTGIDTIVASGPNARPILGRATFRQIERDDLVVLTVAPRYQGYHGAIGRPVFVGRPGPEARTALDAARRAQDACSALIRPGIEGREVEAAGRRVMEAAGLGRNFLYSGIHSVGLIEFEPPIFGPTSEGTLEEGMVVSVDIPVFNAPWGGLRVEDGFLVTVSGAERLDDTPYLLTA
;
A
#
# COMPACT_ATOMS: atom_id res chain seq x y z
N MET A 1 -6.57 22.81 -17.49
CA MET A 1 -7.39 22.85 -16.25
C MET A 1 -6.45 22.63 -15.08
N ASP A 2 -6.51 23.48 -14.07
CA ASP A 2 -5.70 23.30 -12.85
C ASP A 2 -6.26 22.09 -12.12
N VAL A 3 -5.52 20.98 -12.17
CA VAL A 3 -5.98 19.73 -11.56
C VAL A 3 -5.76 19.87 -10.07
N ALA A 4 -6.85 19.86 -9.29
CA ALA A 4 -6.78 19.92 -7.83
C ALA A 4 -5.72 18.93 -7.29
N ARG A 5 -4.83 19.43 -6.45
CA ARG A 5 -3.78 18.65 -5.78
C ARG A 5 -4.13 18.47 -4.31
N PRO A 6 -5.01 17.53 -3.97
CA PRO A 6 -5.41 17.31 -2.58
C PRO A 6 -4.21 16.89 -1.74
N THR A 7 -4.19 17.33 -0.49
CA THR A 7 -3.19 16.99 0.51
C THR A 7 -3.88 16.66 1.81
N ILE A 8 -3.20 15.94 2.70
CA ILE A 8 -3.69 15.72 4.07
C ILE A 8 -3.46 17.01 4.88
N PRO A 9 -4.51 17.61 5.46
CA PRO A 9 -4.36 18.84 6.21
C PRO A 9 -3.57 18.62 7.51
N PRO A 10 -2.73 19.60 7.93
CA PRO A 10 -1.85 19.44 9.10
C PRO A 10 -2.57 19.06 10.40
N GLU A 11 -3.79 19.54 10.60
CA GLU A 11 -4.61 19.29 11.79
C GLU A 11 -5.08 17.84 11.90
N GLU A 12 -4.94 17.03 10.84
CA GLU A 12 -5.26 15.60 10.90
C GLU A 12 -4.22 14.80 11.68
N TYR A 13 -2.96 15.22 11.68
CA TYR A 13 -1.88 14.46 12.32
C TYR A 13 -2.01 14.41 13.85
N PRO A 14 -2.28 15.48 14.58
CA PRO A 14 -2.58 15.40 16.01
C PRO A 14 -3.76 14.48 16.33
N ARG A 15 -4.80 14.42 15.47
CA ARG A 15 -5.92 13.48 15.65
C ARG A 15 -5.46 12.02 15.50
N ARG A 16 -4.55 11.75 14.56
CA ARG A 16 -3.94 10.41 14.38
C ARG A 16 -3.14 10.02 15.62
N TRP A 17 -2.33 10.93 16.15
CA TRP A 17 -1.55 10.69 17.36
C TRP A 17 -2.43 10.36 18.56
N HIS A 18 -3.52 11.09 18.76
CA HIS A 18 -4.49 10.80 19.83
C HIS A 18 -5.15 9.42 19.66
N ARG A 19 -5.45 9.01 18.42
CA ARG A 19 -5.99 7.66 18.17
C ARG A 19 -4.97 6.57 18.52
N VAL A 20 -3.69 6.79 18.23
CA VAL A 20 -2.61 5.89 18.62
C VAL A 20 -2.47 5.85 20.15
N GLN A 21 -2.50 6.99 20.82
CA GLN A 21 -2.45 7.07 22.29
C GLN A 21 -3.66 6.39 22.95
N SER A 22 -4.84 6.49 22.34
CA SER A 22 -6.03 5.75 22.79
C SER A 22 -5.85 4.23 22.65
N LEU A 23 -5.25 3.78 21.54
CA LEU A 23 -4.87 2.38 21.37
C LEU A 23 -3.86 1.95 22.45
N MET A 24 -2.83 2.77 22.69
CA MET A 24 -1.84 2.50 23.74
C MET A 24 -2.46 2.36 25.11
N GLN A 25 -3.41 3.22 25.45
CA GLN A 25 -4.15 3.14 26.71
C GLN A 25 -4.96 1.84 26.80
N ALA A 26 -5.66 1.46 25.74
CA ALA A 26 -6.46 0.23 25.70
C ALA A 26 -5.61 -1.03 25.85
N GLU A 27 -4.42 -1.05 25.24
CA GLU A 27 -3.48 -2.16 25.28
C GLU A 27 -2.51 -2.09 26.49
N GLY A 28 -2.56 -1.04 27.28
CA GLY A 28 -1.67 -0.81 28.43
C GLY A 28 -0.22 -0.67 28.03
N LEU A 29 0.06 0.06 26.94
CA LEU A 29 1.42 0.29 26.44
C LEU A 29 2.07 1.52 27.07
N ASP A 30 3.33 1.40 27.45
CA ASP A 30 4.14 2.49 28.01
C ASP A 30 4.81 3.33 26.93
N LEU A 31 5.06 2.75 25.76
CA LEU A 31 5.65 3.41 24.59
C LEU A 31 5.19 2.65 23.33
N LEU A 32 5.03 3.37 22.23
CA LEU A 32 4.84 2.76 20.92
C LEU A 32 5.97 3.17 20.00
N PHE A 33 6.58 2.20 19.31
CA PHE A 33 7.61 2.36 18.31
C PHE A 33 7.04 1.96 16.94
N ALA A 34 6.81 2.95 16.09
CA ALA A 34 6.32 2.73 14.73
C ALA A 34 7.47 2.86 13.75
N TYR A 35 7.95 1.73 13.24
CA TYR A 35 9.10 1.63 12.35
C TYR A 35 8.70 1.74 10.89
N GLY A 36 9.58 2.32 10.08
CA GLY A 36 9.48 2.36 8.64
C GLY A 36 10.85 2.35 7.97
N ASN A 37 10.90 1.79 6.78
CA ASN A 37 12.05 1.79 5.89
C ASN A 37 11.59 2.02 4.44
N ASP A 38 12.52 2.01 3.51
CA ASP A 38 12.23 2.22 2.07
C ASP A 38 11.81 0.95 1.33
N ARG A 39 11.62 -0.17 2.05
CA ARG A 39 11.14 -1.41 1.42
C ARG A 39 9.83 -1.16 0.70
N ALA A 40 9.85 -1.36 -0.60
CA ALA A 40 8.69 -1.17 -1.46
C ALA A 40 7.45 -1.89 -0.92
N VAL A 41 6.28 -1.32 -1.12
CA VAL A 41 4.95 -1.76 -0.70
C VAL A 41 4.67 -1.51 0.78
N PHE A 42 5.45 -2.04 1.71
CA PHE A 42 5.10 -2.09 3.13
C PHE A 42 5.85 -1.07 3.99
N GLY A 43 7.09 -0.77 3.63
CA GLY A 43 8.04 -0.11 4.51
C GLY A 43 7.64 1.28 5.03
N PRO A 44 7.14 2.19 4.21
CA PRO A 44 6.94 3.58 4.64
C PRO A 44 5.68 3.85 5.46
N ALA A 45 4.71 2.93 5.48
CA ALA A 45 3.31 3.23 5.81
C ALA A 45 3.09 3.86 7.19
N HIS A 46 3.69 3.32 8.25
CA HIS A 46 3.47 3.82 9.61
C HIS A 46 4.03 5.22 9.80
N VAL A 47 5.27 5.44 9.36
CA VAL A 47 5.94 6.75 9.45
C VAL A 47 5.20 7.76 8.58
N ARG A 48 4.84 7.40 7.35
CA ARG A 48 4.08 8.27 6.45
C ARG A 48 2.74 8.70 7.05
N TRP A 49 2.00 7.78 7.66
CA TRP A 49 0.71 8.08 8.27
C TRP A 49 0.81 9.01 9.47
N MET A 50 1.86 8.86 10.28
CA MET A 50 2.03 9.63 11.52
C MET A 50 2.78 10.93 11.34
N ALA A 51 3.77 10.97 10.44
CA ALA A 51 4.70 12.08 10.31
C ALA A 51 4.65 12.81 8.96
N ASP A 52 3.96 12.29 7.94
CA ASP A 52 3.94 12.80 6.56
C ASP A 52 5.32 12.84 5.88
N VAL A 53 6.24 12.02 6.33
CA VAL A 53 7.58 11.96 5.76
C VAL A 53 7.70 10.74 4.86
N PRO A 54 8.07 10.90 3.58
CA PRO A 54 8.45 9.78 2.74
C PRO A 54 9.76 9.18 3.26
N VAL A 55 9.71 7.92 3.68
CA VAL A 55 10.92 7.19 4.08
C VAL A 55 11.70 6.81 2.83
N HIS A 56 12.97 7.15 2.80
CA HIS A 56 13.86 6.87 1.69
C HIS A 56 15.28 6.73 2.19
N PHE A 57 16.00 5.71 1.74
CA PHE A 57 17.40 5.39 2.03
C PHE A 57 17.62 4.99 3.50
N GLU A 58 17.48 5.91 4.44
CA GLU A 58 17.63 5.62 5.87
C GLU A 58 16.32 5.17 6.51
N PRO A 59 16.36 4.23 7.47
CA PRO A 59 15.20 3.92 8.28
C PRO A 59 14.73 5.13 9.09
N MET A 60 13.44 5.13 9.41
CA MET A 60 12.82 6.13 10.27
C MET A 60 11.87 5.46 11.25
N ALA A 61 11.65 6.06 12.40
CA ALA A 61 10.61 5.61 13.30
C ALA A 61 9.93 6.78 14.01
N VAL A 62 8.71 6.52 14.49
CA VAL A 62 7.98 7.46 15.35
C VAL A 62 7.81 6.80 16.71
N LEU A 63 8.31 7.46 17.76
CA LEU A 63 8.09 7.08 19.14
C LEU A 63 6.90 7.86 19.68
N VAL A 64 5.89 7.15 20.16
CA VAL A 64 4.69 7.77 20.72
C VAL A 64 4.67 7.52 22.22
N PRO A 65 4.79 8.56 23.04
CA PRO A 65 4.59 8.46 24.47
C PRO A 65 3.08 8.35 24.80
N PRO A 66 2.71 7.90 26.01
CA PRO A 66 1.30 7.83 26.43
C PRO A 66 0.59 9.19 26.45
N ALA A 67 1.35 10.27 26.58
CA ALA A 67 0.85 11.65 26.55
C ALA A 67 1.92 12.58 25.96
N GLY A 68 1.49 13.69 25.39
CA GLY A 68 2.35 14.63 24.68
C GLY A 68 2.53 14.28 23.20
N ASP A 69 3.38 15.04 22.53
CA ASP A 69 3.63 14.87 21.09
C ASP A 69 4.60 13.71 20.83
N PRO A 70 4.48 13.03 19.68
CA PRO A 70 5.43 12.01 19.29
C PRO A 70 6.80 12.61 18.93
N VAL A 71 7.82 11.77 19.01
CA VAL A 71 9.18 12.06 18.55
C VAL A 71 9.47 11.24 17.32
N MET A 72 10.05 11.88 16.30
CA MET A 72 10.54 11.19 15.11
C MET A 72 12.03 10.93 15.24
N VAL A 73 12.47 9.75 14.88
CA VAL A 73 13.88 9.40 14.78
C VAL A 73 14.21 8.98 13.35
N CYS A 74 15.37 9.42 12.86
CA CYS A 74 15.85 9.14 11.51
C CYS A 74 17.38 9.08 11.49
N GLY A 75 17.96 8.76 10.36
CA GLY A 75 19.40 8.92 10.15
C GLY A 75 19.78 10.37 9.89
N PRO A 76 21.10 10.67 9.89
CA PRO A 76 21.63 12.04 9.79
C PRO A 76 21.46 12.70 8.43
N GLU A 77 21.21 11.93 7.37
CA GLU A 77 20.96 12.47 6.03
C GLU A 77 19.50 12.86 5.80
N SER A 78 18.60 12.38 6.68
CA SER A 78 17.17 12.57 6.55
C SER A 78 16.59 13.64 7.49
N ASP A 79 17.31 14.06 8.52
CA ASP A 79 16.81 14.92 9.59
C ASP A 79 16.30 16.28 9.08
N GLN A 80 17.08 16.96 8.23
CA GLN A 80 16.71 18.26 7.66
C GLN A 80 15.49 18.15 6.73
N TYR A 81 15.41 17.06 5.99
CA TYR A 81 14.26 16.81 5.13
C TYR A 81 13.01 16.52 5.99
N ALA A 82 13.15 15.69 7.02
CA ALA A 82 12.06 15.36 7.94
C ALA A 82 11.52 16.61 8.67
N LEU A 83 12.40 17.48 9.15
CA LEU A 83 12.03 18.78 9.76
C LEU A 83 11.30 19.70 8.78
N ARG A 84 11.69 19.69 7.51
CA ARG A 84 11.11 20.57 6.49
C ARG A 84 9.74 20.14 6.04
N VAL A 85 9.51 18.86 5.83
CA VAL A 85 8.26 18.34 5.22
C VAL A 85 7.33 17.70 6.23
N GLY A 86 7.88 17.20 7.34
CA GLY A 86 7.17 16.42 8.35
C GLY A 86 6.22 17.24 9.21
N ARG A 87 5.39 16.50 9.96
CA ARG A 87 4.42 17.08 10.92
C ARG A 87 4.84 16.96 12.37
N ILE A 88 5.87 16.17 12.64
CA ILE A 88 6.50 16.04 13.96
C ILE A 88 7.70 16.98 13.98
N GLN A 89 7.75 17.87 14.98
CA GLN A 89 8.81 18.89 15.07
C GLN A 89 9.99 18.43 15.91
N ASP A 90 9.80 17.49 16.85
CA ASP A 90 10.90 16.86 17.58
C ASP A 90 11.47 15.73 16.72
N VAL A 91 12.48 16.07 15.91
CA VAL A 91 13.21 15.14 15.05
C VAL A 91 14.61 14.94 15.61
N ARG A 92 15.00 13.70 15.83
CA ARG A 92 16.29 13.34 16.40
C ARG A 92 17.04 12.36 15.52
N VAL A 93 18.36 12.51 15.49
CA VAL A 93 19.23 11.62 14.72
C VAL A 93 19.63 10.45 15.60
N LEU A 94 19.26 9.25 15.14
CA LEU A 94 19.49 8.02 15.86
C LEU A 94 20.80 7.36 15.39
N ARG A 95 21.68 7.03 16.35
CA ARG A 95 22.97 6.36 16.10
C ARG A 95 22.80 5.06 15.30
N GLU A 96 21.78 4.30 15.61
CA GLU A 96 21.49 3.01 14.99
C GLU A 96 21.02 3.12 13.53
N PHE A 97 20.74 4.35 13.07
CA PHE A 97 20.36 4.64 11.68
C PHE A 97 21.46 5.36 10.89
N THR A 98 22.66 5.50 11.48
CA THR A 98 23.84 6.04 10.78
C THR A 98 24.50 4.97 9.90
N HIS A 99 25.09 5.40 8.78
CA HIS A 99 25.94 4.51 8.00
C HIS A 99 27.24 4.22 8.80
N PRO A 100 27.66 2.95 8.92
CA PRO A 100 28.77 2.57 9.80
C PRO A 100 30.14 3.11 9.38
N ASP A 101 30.31 3.44 8.10
CA ASP A 101 31.59 3.86 7.51
C ASP A 101 31.66 5.38 7.29
N GLU A 102 30.69 6.15 7.83
CA GLU A 102 30.64 7.59 7.66
C GLU A 102 30.64 8.36 8.98
N ASP A 103 31.22 9.57 8.94
CA ASP A 103 31.23 10.53 10.05
C ASP A 103 30.22 11.66 9.75
N TYR A 104 29.39 12.00 10.72
CA TYR A 104 28.38 13.03 10.62
C TYR A 104 28.65 14.18 11.63
N PRO A 105 29.70 15.02 11.40
CA PRO A 105 30.14 16.03 12.38
C PRO A 105 29.13 17.16 12.60
N PHE A 106 28.12 17.28 11.75
CA PHE A 106 27.11 18.33 11.85
C PHE A 106 25.84 17.87 12.58
N SER A 107 25.72 16.58 12.85
CA SER A 107 24.52 16.00 13.46
C SER A 107 24.72 15.72 14.94
N ARG A 108 23.73 16.08 15.75
CA ARG A 108 23.67 15.64 17.14
C ARG A 108 23.10 14.22 17.18
N ILE A 109 23.99 13.25 17.24
CA ILE A 109 23.62 11.84 17.25
C ILE A 109 23.31 11.40 18.69
N GLU A 110 22.13 10.82 18.89
CA GLU A 110 21.66 10.26 20.15
C GLU A 110 21.52 8.74 20.05
N THR A 111 21.57 8.03 21.17
CA THR A 111 21.22 6.61 21.19
C THR A 111 19.72 6.44 21.42
N LEU A 112 19.15 5.33 20.98
CA LEU A 112 17.75 5.02 21.27
C LEU A 112 17.49 4.97 22.78
N ALA A 113 18.48 4.51 23.57
CA ALA A 113 18.40 4.47 25.03
C ALA A 113 18.24 5.87 25.66
N ASP A 114 18.98 6.88 25.16
CA ASP A 114 18.88 8.25 25.64
C ASP A 114 17.52 8.86 25.31
N ILE A 115 17.04 8.67 24.07
CA ILE A 115 15.75 9.17 23.61
C ILE A 115 14.61 8.56 24.43
N VAL A 116 14.61 7.24 24.59
CA VAL A 116 13.60 6.52 25.38
C VAL A 116 13.62 6.96 26.84
N ALA A 117 14.81 7.14 27.43
CA ALA A 117 14.93 7.64 28.81
C ALA A 117 14.32 9.04 28.98
N GLY A 118 14.48 9.90 27.97
CA GLY A 118 13.84 11.23 27.95
C GLY A 118 12.32 11.17 27.89
N LEU A 119 11.77 10.20 27.15
CA LEU A 119 10.32 10.04 26.97
C LEU A 119 9.62 9.30 28.13
N THR A 120 10.27 8.32 28.73
CA THR A 120 9.65 7.42 29.72
C THR A 120 10.11 7.65 31.15
N GLY A 121 11.07 8.56 31.37
CA GLY A 121 11.77 8.74 32.66
C GLY A 121 12.76 7.61 32.94
N SER A 122 13.27 7.57 34.20
CA SER A 122 14.37 6.67 34.58
C SER A 122 14.00 5.18 34.68
N ALA A 123 12.72 4.83 34.83
CA ALA A 123 12.29 3.45 34.97
C ALA A 123 12.10 2.81 33.57
N ARG A 124 13.13 2.09 33.09
CA ARG A 124 13.13 1.44 31.77
C ARG A 124 12.78 -0.06 31.78
N THR A 125 12.78 -0.69 32.95
CA THR A 125 12.52 -2.13 33.10
C THR A 125 11.04 -2.44 33.27
N GLY A 126 10.61 -3.60 32.76
CA GLY A 126 9.24 -4.09 32.91
C GLY A 126 8.20 -3.32 32.09
N ARG A 127 8.62 -2.56 31.08
CA ARG A 127 7.75 -1.78 30.20
C ARG A 127 7.05 -2.65 29.18
N ARG A 128 5.90 -2.19 28.72
CA ARG A 128 5.14 -2.76 27.61
C ARG A 128 5.36 -1.87 26.37
N LEU A 129 6.11 -2.39 25.40
CA LEU A 129 6.44 -1.71 24.15
C LEU A 129 5.53 -2.20 23.03
N GLY A 130 4.68 -1.32 22.49
CA GLY A 130 3.98 -1.56 21.23
C GLY A 130 4.93 -1.41 20.06
N VAL A 131 4.98 -2.38 19.16
CA VAL A 131 5.82 -2.32 17.96
C VAL A 131 4.93 -2.44 16.72
N ALA A 132 4.89 -1.37 15.92
CA ALA A 132 4.30 -1.36 14.58
C ALA A 132 5.44 -1.44 13.54
N GLY A 133 5.23 -2.21 12.47
CA GLY A 133 6.29 -2.52 11.51
C GLY A 133 7.26 -3.59 12.02
N ARG A 134 6.84 -4.44 12.96
CA ARG A 134 7.70 -5.48 13.54
C ARG A 134 8.31 -6.41 12.49
N GLY A 135 7.56 -6.76 11.46
CA GLY A 135 8.04 -7.59 10.35
C GLY A 135 9.06 -6.91 9.43
N LEU A 136 9.31 -5.62 9.63
CA LEU A 136 10.26 -4.81 8.86
C LEU A 136 11.54 -4.50 9.65
N LEU A 137 11.52 -4.69 10.99
CA LEU A 137 12.65 -4.38 11.85
C LEU A 137 13.89 -5.17 11.40
N ASP A 138 15.00 -4.45 11.23
CA ASP A 138 16.30 -5.08 11.12
C ASP A 138 16.83 -5.52 12.50
N VAL A 139 17.82 -6.39 12.49
CA VAL A 139 18.39 -6.99 13.71
C VAL A 139 19.08 -5.93 14.58
N ALA A 140 19.70 -4.90 13.98
CA ALA A 140 20.39 -3.86 14.71
C ALA A 140 19.40 -2.96 15.47
N THR A 141 18.32 -2.55 14.81
CA THR A 141 17.24 -1.78 15.43
C THR A 141 16.55 -2.57 16.55
N ALA A 142 16.30 -3.87 16.35
CA ALA A 142 15.74 -4.72 17.40
C ALA A 142 16.66 -4.83 18.62
N ALA A 143 17.96 -5.01 18.43
CA ALA A 143 18.94 -5.05 19.50
C ALA A 143 19.05 -3.70 20.25
N ALA A 144 18.94 -2.59 19.53
CA ALA A 144 18.90 -1.25 20.13
C ALA A 144 17.67 -1.03 21.02
N LEU A 145 16.49 -1.49 20.56
CA LEU A 145 15.26 -1.46 21.37
C LEU A 145 15.41 -2.29 22.66
N GLU A 146 16.02 -3.46 22.58
CA GLU A 146 16.26 -4.31 23.75
C GLU A 146 17.24 -3.66 24.74
N THR A 147 18.25 -2.98 24.23
CA THR A 147 19.21 -2.19 25.03
C THR A 147 18.55 -0.96 25.67
N ALA A 148 17.68 -0.28 24.93
CA ALA A 148 16.98 0.90 25.43
C ALA A 148 15.92 0.56 26.48
N LEU A 149 15.26 -0.57 26.36
CA LEU A 149 14.17 -1.05 27.22
C LEU A 149 14.42 -2.50 27.68
N PRO A 150 15.42 -2.73 28.54
CA PRO A 150 15.80 -4.08 28.96
C PRO A 150 14.64 -4.77 29.68
N GLY A 151 14.32 -6.00 29.22
CA GLY A 151 13.22 -6.78 29.77
C GLY A 151 11.83 -6.26 29.47
N ALA A 152 11.67 -5.41 28.46
CA ALA A 152 10.36 -4.97 28.00
C ALA A 152 9.58 -6.12 27.36
N THR A 153 8.26 -6.13 27.60
CA THR A 153 7.36 -7.01 26.87
C THR A 153 6.98 -6.34 25.55
N TRP A 154 7.34 -6.95 24.44
CA TRP A 154 7.02 -6.45 23.11
C TRP A 154 5.63 -6.94 22.67
N ILE A 155 4.77 -6.00 22.36
CA ILE A 155 3.41 -6.24 21.86
C ILE A 155 3.39 -5.87 20.37
N ASP A 156 3.06 -6.83 19.53
CA ASP A 156 2.83 -6.57 18.11
C ASP A 156 1.50 -5.83 17.93
N VAL A 157 1.56 -4.59 17.47
CA VAL A 157 0.38 -3.75 17.25
C VAL A 157 0.09 -3.52 15.77
N GLU A 158 0.72 -4.29 14.87
CA GLU A 158 0.55 -4.13 13.42
C GLU A 158 -0.91 -4.13 12.99
N HIS A 159 -1.65 -5.16 13.41
CA HIS A 159 -3.06 -5.29 13.04
C HIS A 159 -3.92 -4.14 13.58
N ALA A 160 -3.69 -3.73 14.82
CA ALA A 160 -4.41 -2.61 15.43
C ALA A 160 -4.10 -1.29 14.71
N MET A 161 -2.83 -1.03 14.36
CA MET A 161 -2.43 0.14 13.60
C MET A 161 -3.03 0.14 12.18
N CYS A 162 -3.10 -1.00 11.51
CA CYS A 162 -3.82 -1.13 10.24
C CYS A 162 -5.32 -0.82 10.42
N GLY A 163 -5.94 -1.26 11.50
CA GLY A 163 -7.33 -0.94 11.85
C GLY A 163 -7.57 0.57 12.01
N LEU A 164 -6.62 1.31 12.59
CA LEU A 164 -6.70 2.78 12.66
C LEU A 164 -6.70 3.43 11.28
N ARG A 165 -6.11 2.82 10.25
CA ARG A 165 -6.05 3.33 8.87
C ARG A 165 -7.15 2.78 7.96
N ALA A 166 -7.88 1.75 8.37
CA ALA A 166 -8.86 1.08 7.53
C ALA A 166 -9.96 2.05 7.03
N ARG A 167 -10.50 2.87 7.94
CA ARG A 167 -11.46 3.94 7.57
C ARG A 167 -10.71 5.21 7.24
N LYS A 168 -10.86 5.67 6.01
CA LYS A 168 -10.21 6.86 5.48
C LYS A 168 -10.99 8.12 5.83
N SER A 169 -10.28 9.19 6.16
CA SER A 169 -10.87 10.52 6.29
C SER A 169 -11.26 11.07 4.91
N ALA A 170 -12.06 12.14 4.89
CA ALA A 170 -12.41 12.80 3.64
C ALA A 170 -11.18 13.31 2.86
N ALA A 171 -10.13 13.75 3.57
CA ALA A 171 -8.87 14.18 2.96
C ALA A 171 -8.11 12.99 2.36
N GLU A 172 -8.03 11.86 3.08
CA GLU A 172 -7.43 10.63 2.57
C GLU A 172 -8.16 10.11 1.33
N ILE A 173 -9.50 10.12 1.33
CA ILE A 173 -10.31 9.75 0.17
C ILE A 173 -10.02 10.66 -1.03
N ALA A 174 -9.91 11.98 -0.83
CA ALA A 174 -9.57 12.91 -1.91
C ALA A 174 -8.18 12.62 -2.51
N VAL A 175 -7.20 12.29 -1.66
CA VAL A 175 -5.84 11.90 -2.07
C VAL A 175 -5.86 10.58 -2.84
N ILE A 176 -6.60 9.57 -2.37
CA ILE A 176 -6.75 8.27 -3.05
C ILE A 176 -7.43 8.44 -4.40
N ARG A 177 -8.50 9.23 -4.51
CA ARG A 177 -9.12 9.55 -5.81
C ARG A 177 -8.12 10.14 -6.78
N ARG A 178 -7.23 11.02 -6.31
CA ARG A 178 -6.15 11.56 -7.15
C ARG A 178 -5.18 10.47 -7.58
N ALA A 179 -4.83 9.53 -6.71
CA ALA A 179 -3.97 8.41 -7.05
C ALA A 179 -4.60 7.52 -8.15
N TYR A 180 -5.91 7.27 -8.11
CA TYR A 180 -6.61 6.55 -9.18
C TYR A 180 -6.60 7.32 -10.50
N ARG A 181 -6.79 8.64 -10.52
CA ARG A 181 -6.64 9.45 -11.75
C ARG A 181 -5.22 9.43 -12.32
N ILE A 182 -4.21 9.30 -11.47
CA ILE A 182 -2.83 9.11 -11.90
C ILE A 182 -2.63 7.70 -12.47
N ALA A 183 -3.27 6.69 -11.89
CA ALA A 183 -3.24 5.31 -12.41
C ALA A 183 -3.87 5.21 -13.82
N GLU A 184 -5.01 5.86 -14.04
CA GLU A 184 -5.63 5.95 -15.36
C GLU A 184 -4.68 6.55 -16.41
N ALA A 185 -4.01 7.66 -16.09
CA ALA A 185 -3.04 8.28 -16.99
C ALA A 185 -1.85 7.35 -17.31
N GLY A 186 -1.40 6.56 -16.33
CA GLY A 186 -0.36 5.55 -16.54
C GLY A 186 -0.83 4.41 -17.42
N LEU A 187 -2.06 3.94 -17.19
CA LEU A 187 -2.68 2.87 -17.96
C LEU A 187 -2.87 3.27 -19.43
N ASP A 188 -3.39 4.49 -19.67
CA ASP A 188 -3.59 5.03 -21.02
C ASP A 188 -2.26 5.12 -21.79
N ALA A 189 -1.20 5.59 -21.13
CA ALA A 189 0.12 5.67 -21.73
C ALA A 189 0.71 4.29 -22.06
N ALA A 190 0.52 3.31 -21.14
CA ALA A 190 0.94 1.94 -21.37
C ALA A 190 0.22 1.33 -22.58
N VAL A 191 -1.11 1.47 -22.66
CA VAL A 191 -1.91 0.94 -23.79
C VAL A 191 -1.47 1.56 -25.10
N ALA A 192 -1.22 2.86 -25.13
CA ALA A 192 -0.72 3.55 -26.32
C ALA A 192 0.68 3.07 -26.78
N ALA A 193 1.50 2.57 -25.85
CA ALA A 193 2.84 2.05 -26.14
C ALA A 193 2.84 0.55 -26.51
N ILE A 194 1.77 -0.18 -26.25
CA ILE A 194 1.67 -1.60 -26.56
C ILE A 194 1.48 -1.80 -28.08
N HIS A 195 2.45 -2.43 -28.72
CA HIS A 195 2.35 -2.90 -30.10
C HIS A 195 3.35 -4.03 -30.34
N PRO A 196 3.16 -4.89 -31.36
CA PRO A 196 4.13 -5.93 -31.66
C PRO A 196 5.53 -5.38 -31.89
N GLY A 197 6.52 -5.98 -31.24
CA GLY A 197 7.93 -5.56 -31.25
C GLY A 197 8.34 -4.62 -30.11
N THR A 198 7.42 -3.99 -29.39
CA THR A 198 7.75 -3.22 -28.19
C THR A 198 8.06 -4.18 -27.04
N THR A 199 9.06 -3.86 -26.20
CA THR A 199 9.36 -4.67 -25.01
C THR A 199 8.43 -4.34 -23.85
N GLU A 200 8.17 -5.32 -22.98
CA GLU A 200 7.41 -5.11 -21.74
C GLU A 200 7.99 -3.97 -20.91
N SER A 201 9.34 -3.92 -20.79
CA SER A 201 10.05 -2.85 -20.05
C SER A 201 9.84 -1.46 -20.66
N ALA A 202 9.76 -1.35 -21.99
CA ALA A 202 9.50 -0.06 -22.63
C ALA A 202 8.09 0.44 -22.36
N VAL A 203 7.09 -0.47 -22.36
CA VAL A 203 5.70 -0.15 -21.99
C VAL A 203 5.61 0.28 -20.52
N ALA A 204 6.29 -0.42 -19.61
CA ALA A 204 6.33 -0.05 -18.20
C ALA A 204 6.95 1.34 -18.00
N ALA A 205 8.02 1.67 -18.73
CA ALA A 205 8.66 2.98 -18.68
C ALA A 205 7.73 4.12 -19.11
N GLU A 206 6.92 3.94 -20.15
CA GLU A 206 5.93 4.92 -20.58
C GLU A 206 4.81 5.12 -19.55
N ALA A 207 4.31 4.02 -18.95
CA ALA A 207 3.34 4.10 -17.87
C ALA A 207 3.90 4.90 -16.67
N GLU A 208 5.10 4.57 -16.22
CA GLU A 208 5.73 5.21 -15.07
C GLU A 208 6.06 6.68 -15.33
N ALA A 209 6.53 7.00 -16.54
CA ALA A 209 6.76 8.39 -16.95
C ALA A 209 5.47 9.21 -16.95
N ALA A 210 4.35 8.65 -17.42
CA ALA A 210 3.05 9.30 -17.39
C ALA A 210 2.55 9.52 -15.96
N MET A 211 2.62 8.48 -15.11
CA MET A 211 2.25 8.58 -13.70
C MET A 211 3.09 9.63 -12.96
N ARG A 212 4.40 9.66 -13.20
CA ARG A 212 5.30 10.65 -12.59
C ARG A 212 4.97 12.09 -13.05
N ARG A 213 4.72 12.31 -14.32
CA ARG A 213 4.29 13.62 -14.87
C ARG A 213 2.95 14.06 -14.27
N ALA A 214 2.04 13.10 -13.99
CA ALA A 214 0.75 13.36 -13.36
C ALA A 214 0.84 13.62 -11.85
N GLY A 215 2.02 13.45 -11.24
CA GLY A 215 2.31 13.79 -9.85
C GLY A 215 2.55 12.61 -8.91
N ALA A 216 2.74 11.39 -9.42
CA ALA A 216 3.11 10.26 -8.58
C ALA A 216 4.47 10.45 -7.90
N GLU A 217 4.58 10.08 -6.64
CA GLU A 217 5.84 10.01 -5.88
C GLU A 217 6.68 8.79 -6.28
N GLY A 218 6.04 7.77 -6.83
CA GLY A 218 6.59 6.48 -7.22
C GLY A 218 5.47 5.48 -7.41
N THR A 219 5.83 4.21 -7.48
CA THR A 219 4.89 3.09 -7.52
C THR A 219 4.85 2.35 -6.19
N GLY A 220 3.72 1.78 -5.83
CA GLY A 220 3.56 0.93 -4.64
C GLY A 220 4.12 -0.46 -4.87
N ILE A 221 3.81 -1.02 -6.04
CA ILE A 221 4.42 -2.22 -6.59
C ILE A 221 5.09 -1.88 -7.91
N ASP A 222 6.01 -2.70 -8.38
CA ASP A 222 6.57 -2.53 -9.73
C ASP A 222 5.42 -2.58 -10.75
N THR A 223 5.48 -1.68 -11.74
CA THR A 223 4.49 -1.68 -12.83
C THR A 223 4.54 -3.02 -13.56
N ILE A 224 3.43 -3.76 -13.51
CA ILE A 224 3.32 -5.07 -14.15
C ILE A 224 2.96 -4.86 -15.62
N VAL A 225 3.85 -5.29 -16.50
CA VAL A 225 3.59 -5.48 -17.92
C VAL A 225 4.11 -6.87 -18.25
N ALA A 226 3.21 -7.83 -18.37
CA ALA A 226 3.58 -9.22 -18.59
C ALA A 226 2.77 -9.77 -19.78
N SER A 227 3.45 -10.20 -20.83
CA SER A 227 2.86 -10.59 -22.11
C SER A 227 3.01 -12.07 -22.42
N GLY A 228 2.00 -12.67 -23.05
CA GLY A 228 2.02 -14.07 -23.46
C GLY A 228 2.41 -15.02 -22.33
N PRO A 229 3.52 -15.78 -22.45
CA PRO A 229 3.98 -16.70 -21.39
C PRO A 229 4.28 -16.02 -20.06
N ASN A 230 4.76 -14.77 -20.07
CA ASN A 230 5.07 -14.01 -18.87
C ASN A 230 3.82 -13.59 -18.10
N ALA A 231 2.65 -13.62 -18.72
CA ALA A 231 1.37 -13.33 -18.09
C ALA A 231 0.82 -14.49 -17.21
N ARG A 232 1.47 -15.65 -17.20
CA ARG A 232 0.99 -16.81 -16.43
C ARG A 232 1.17 -16.68 -14.91
N PRO A 233 2.31 -16.20 -14.39
CA PRO A 233 2.50 -16.02 -12.94
C PRO A 233 1.72 -14.79 -12.42
N ILE A 234 1.33 -14.84 -11.14
CA ILE A 234 0.58 -13.77 -10.47
C ILE A 234 1.36 -12.45 -10.47
N LEU A 235 2.64 -12.51 -10.11
CA LEU A 235 3.53 -11.35 -10.02
C LEU A 235 4.58 -11.43 -11.13
N GLY A 236 4.14 -11.09 -12.34
CA GLY A 236 5.04 -10.90 -13.48
C GLY A 236 5.72 -9.53 -13.41
N ARG A 237 7.02 -9.48 -13.68
CA ARG A 237 7.73 -8.21 -13.89
C ARG A 237 7.94 -7.97 -15.36
N ALA A 238 7.95 -6.70 -15.75
CA ALA A 238 8.29 -6.31 -17.10
C ALA A 238 9.73 -6.73 -17.46
N THR A 239 9.87 -7.37 -18.60
CA THR A 239 11.15 -7.89 -19.11
C THR A 239 11.49 -7.27 -20.47
N PHE A 240 12.60 -7.72 -21.06
CA PHE A 240 12.96 -7.38 -22.44
C PHE A 240 12.25 -8.24 -23.49
N ARG A 241 11.28 -9.10 -23.09
CA ARG A 241 10.45 -9.81 -24.05
C ARG A 241 9.73 -8.81 -24.95
N GLN A 242 9.79 -9.03 -26.24
CA GLN A 242 9.00 -8.29 -27.22
C GLN A 242 7.56 -8.83 -27.22
N ILE A 243 6.62 -7.91 -27.15
CA ILE A 243 5.20 -8.22 -27.28
C ILE A 243 4.92 -8.69 -28.70
N GLU A 244 4.17 -9.76 -28.83
CA GLU A 244 3.84 -10.38 -30.10
C GLU A 244 2.38 -10.15 -30.47
N ARG A 245 2.05 -10.33 -31.76
CA ARG A 245 0.65 -10.33 -32.19
C ARG A 245 -0.11 -11.44 -31.52
N ASP A 246 -1.33 -11.14 -31.12
CA ASP A 246 -2.26 -12.04 -30.40
C ASP A 246 -1.83 -12.36 -28.96
N ASP A 247 -0.81 -11.68 -28.42
CA ASP A 247 -0.52 -11.73 -27.00
C ASP A 247 -1.66 -11.14 -26.17
N LEU A 248 -1.86 -11.71 -25.00
CA LEU A 248 -2.54 -11.07 -23.88
C LEU A 248 -1.47 -10.45 -22.97
N VAL A 249 -1.62 -9.17 -22.66
CA VAL A 249 -0.78 -8.43 -21.72
C VAL A 249 -1.55 -8.21 -20.44
N VAL A 250 -1.01 -8.68 -19.31
CA VAL A 250 -1.45 -8.28 -17.97
C VAL A 250 -0.78 -6.95 -17.65
N LEU A 251 -1.59 -5.92 -17.47
CA LEU A 251 -1.13 -4.58 -17.12
C LEU A 251 -1.69 -4.20 -15.75
N THR A 252 -0.80 -3.91 -14.78
CA THR A 252 -1.19 -3.37 -13.47
C THR A 252 -0.33 -2.16 -13.14
N VAL A 253 -0.99 -1.08 -12.79
CA VAL A 253 -0.37 0.18 -12.37
C VAL A 253 -0.85 0.55 -10.97
N ALA A 254 0.06 0.93 -10.10
CA ALA A 254 -0.24 1.29 -8.73
C ALA A 254 0.59 2.52 -8.29
N PRO A 255 0.28 3.72 -8.81
CA PRO A 255 0.98 4.94 -8.41
C PRO A 255 0.74 5.28 -6.95
N ARG A 256 1.73 5.92 -6.36
CA ARG A 256 1.67 6.49 -5.02
C ARG A 256 1.61 8.01 -5.11
N TYR A 257 0.58 8.61 -4.51
CA TYR A 257 0.41 10.05 -4.40
C TYR A 257 0.17 10.44 -2.95
N GLN A 258 0.95 11.35 -2.39
CA GLN A 258 0.93 11.71 -0.96
C GLN A 258 0.97 10.46 -0.04
N GLY A 259 1.72 9.45 -0.45
CA GLY A 259 1.83 8.16 0.23
C GLY A 259 0.71 7.16 -0.06
N TYR A 260 -0.43 7.57 -0.59
CA TYR A 260 -1.59 6.72 -0.85
C TYR A 260 -1.60 6.16 -2.28
N HIS A 261 -2.21 5.01 -2.45
CA HIS A 261 -2.19 4.26 -3.70
C HIS A 261 -3.52 4.32 -4.44
N GLY A 262 -3.43 4.16 -5.75
CA GLY A 262 -4.55 3.80 -6.61
C GLY A 262 -4.09 2.65 -7.50
N ALA A 263 -4.72 1.49 -7.39
CA ALA A 263 -4.36 0.29 -8.13
C ALA A 263 -5.41 -0.05 -9.19
N ILE A 264 -4.97 -0.24 -10.44
CA ILE A 264 -5.81 -0.66 -11.56
C ILE A 264 -5.12 -1.79 -12.28
N GLY A 265 -5.83 -2.92 -12.43
CA GLY A 265 -5.36 -4.08 -13.19
C GLY A 265 -6.23 -4.35 -14.41
N ARG A 266 -5.64 -4.48 -15.61
CA ARG A 266 -6.37 -4.72 -16.86
C ARG A 266 -5.66 -5.72 -17.77
N PRO A 267 -6.43 -6.59 -18.44
CA PRO A 267 -5.92 -7.29 -19.60
C PRO A 267 -5.95 -6.40 -20.84
N VAL A 268 -4.89 -6.42 -21.62
CA VAL A 268 -4.78 -5.74 -22.91
C VAL A 268 -4.54 -6.78 -24.00
N PHE A 269 -5.41 -6.82 -25.00
CA PHE A 269 -5.27 -7.76 -26.12
C PHE A 269 -4.56 -7.08 -27.30
N VAL A 270 -3.50 -7.72 -27.77
CA VAL A 270 -2.72 -7.27 -28.94
C VAL A 270 -3.26 -7.99 -30.17
N GLY A 271 -4.23 -7.37 -30.84
CA GLY A 271 -4.96 -8.02 -31.93
C GLY A 271 -6.24 -8.72 -31.47
N ARG A 272 -6.44 -10.00 -31.79
CA ARG A 272 -7.68 -10.72 -31.50
C ARG A 272 -7.53 -11.65 -30.30
N PRO A 273 -8.30 -11.46 -29.23
CA PRO A 273 -8.28 -12.39 -28.10
C PRO A 273 -8.75 -13.78 -28.50
N GLY A 274 -8.05 -14.81 -28.04
CA GLY A 274 -8.50 -16.18 -28.12
C GLY A 274 -9.85 -16.40 -27.40
N PRO A 275 -10.66 -17.36 -27.80
CA PRO A 275 -11.99 -17.59 -27.24
C PRO A 275 -11.97 -17.90 -25.75
N GLU A 276 -10.95 -18.65 -25.27
CA GLU A 276 -10.80 -19.00 -23.85
C GLU A 276 -10.48 -17.76 -22.99
N ALA A 277 -9.55 -16.90 -23.45
CA ALA A 277 -9.20 -15.67 -22.77
C ALA A 277 -10.39 -14.68 -22.72
N ARG A 278 -11.17 -14.60 -23.78
CA ARG A 278 -12.40 -13.80 -23.82
C ARG A 278 -13.44 -14.31 -22.83
N THR A 279 -13.68 -15.62 -22.78
CA THR A 279 -14.58 -16.25 -21.82
C THR A 279 -14.11 -15.98 -20.37
N ALA A 280 -12.80 -16.06 -20.12
CA ALA A 280 -12.23 -15.77 -18.82
C ALA A 280 -12.41 -14.30 -18.42
N LEU A 281 -12.23 -13.35 -19.34
CA LEU A 281 -12.48 -11.94 -19.09
C LEU A 281 -13.96 -11.67 -18.76
N ASP A 282 -14.88 -12.25 -19.52
CA ASP A 282 -16.31 -12.12 -19.24
C ASP A 282 -16.70 -12.71 -17.88
N ALA A 283 -16.06 -13.80 -17.46
CA ALA A 283 -16.24 -14.37 -16.12
C ALA A 283 -15.67 -13.46 -15.04
N ALA A 284 -14.45 -12.95 -15.23
CA ALA A 284 -13.79 -12.03 -14.27
C ALA A 284 -14.60 -10.74 -14.09
N ARG A 285 -15.12 -10.16 -15.18
CA ARG A 285 -15.99 -8.98 -15.11
C ARG A 285 -17.25 -9.27 -14.29
N ARG A 286 -17.95 -10.37 -14.58
CA ARG A 286 -19.14 -10.78 -13.82
C ARG A 286 -18.83 -11.06 -12.35
N ALA A 287 -17.64 -11.59 -12.05
CA ALA A 287 -17.19 -11.82 -10.68
C ALA A 287 -17.00 -10.48 -9.94
N GLN A 288 -16.36 -9.51 -10.59
CA GLN A 288 -16.18 -8.17 -10.03
C GLN A 288 -17.53 -7.45 -9.83
N ASP A 289 -18.45 -7.53 -10.82
CA ASP A 289 -19.81 -6.99 -10.69
C ASP A 289 -20.54 -7.63 -9.50
N ALA A 290 -20.42 -8.95 -9.30
CA ALA A 290 -21.03 -9.65 -8.18
C ALA A 290 -20.43 -9.23 -6.82
N CYS A 291 -19.12 -9.00 -6.74
CA CYS A 291 -18.46 -8.48 -5.54
C CYS A 291 -18.93 -7.06 -5.25
N SER A 292 -18.80 -6.16 -6.21
CA SER A 292 -19.11 -4.73 -6.04
C SER A 292 -20.57 -4.48 -5.66
N ALA A 293 -21.50 -5.26 -6.17
CA ALA A 293 -22.92 -5.18 -5.83
C ALA A 293 -23.21 -5.49 -4.34
N LEU A 294 -22.35 -6.20 -3.65
CA LEU A 294 -22.49 -6.52 -2.22
C LEU A 294 -21.81 -5.53 -1.30
N ILE A 295 -20.89 -4.69 -1.81
CA ILE A 295 -20.13 -3.75 -0.99
C ILE A 295 -21.07 -2.72 -0.38
N ARG A 296 -21.17 -2.74 0.95
CA ARG A 296 -21.90 -1.79 1.78
C ARG A 296 -21.43 -1.90 3.23
N PRO A 297 -21.67 -0.90 4.07
CA PRO A 297 -21.37 -1.01 5.50
C PRO A 297 -22.09 -2.20 6.15
N GLY A 298 -21.39 -2.92 7.02
CA GLY A 298 -21.90 -4.05 7.78
C GLY A 298 -21.89 -5.39 7.06
N ILE A 299 -21.56 -5.46 5.75
CA ILE A 299 -21.37 -6.74 5.07
C ILE A 299 -20.07 -7.41 5.54
N GLU A 300 -20.08 -8.71 5.77
CA GLU A 300 -18.85 -9.46 6.02
C GLU A 300 -17.99 -9.50 4.75
N GLY A 301 -16.70 -9.13 4.86
CA GLY A 301 -15.81 -9.09 3.70
C GLY A 301 -15.66 -10.44 2.99
N ARG A 302 -15.72 -11.56 3.76
CA ARG A 302 -15.72 -12.92 3.20
C ARG A 302 -16.94 -13.22 2.30
N GLU A 303 -18.08 -12.57 2.51
CA GLU A 303 -19.26 -12.75 1.64
C GLU A 303 -19.04 -12.08 0.28
N VAL A 304 -18.37 -10.93 0.27
CA VAL A 304 -17.99 -10.23 -0.95
C VAL A 304 -17.00 -11.08 -1.76
N GLU A 305 -15.97 -11.61 -1.12
CA GLU A 305 -15.00 -12.52 -1.76
C GLU A 305 -15.68 -13.78 -2.32
N ALA A 306 -16.54 -14.42 -1.52
CA ALA A 306 -17.25 -15.63 -1.92
C ALA A 306 -18.19 -15.42 -3.12
N ALA A 307 -18.72 -14.21 -3.31
CA ALA A 307 -19.55 -13.90 -4.49
C ALA A 307 -18.73 -13.97 -5.78
N GLY A 308 -17.55 -13.37 -5.81
CA GLY A 308 -16.62 -13.46 -6.95
C GLY A 308 -16.16 -14.89 -7.20
N ARG A 309 -15.73 -15.58 -6.16
CA ARG A 309 -15.27 -16.97 -6.24
C ARG A 309 -16.33 -17.90 -6.84
N ARG A 310 -17.58 -17.81 -6.41
CA ARG A 310 -18.69 -18.61 -6.97
C ARG A 310 -18.85 -18.40 -8.48
N VAL A 311 -18.73 -17.16 -8.96
CA VAL A 311 -18.82 -16.87 -10.40
C VAL A 311 -17.67 -17.53 -11.16
N MET A 312 -16.46 -17.45 -10.62
CA MET A 312 -15.27 -18.05 -11.23
C MET A 312 -15.34 -19.59 -11.24
N GLU A 313 -15.80 -20.19 -10.16
CA GLU A 313 -16.03 -21.64 -10.08
C GLU A 313 -17.08 -22.12 -11.08
N ALA A 314 -18.21 -21.41 -11.18
CA ALA A 314 -19.26 -21.72 -12.15
C ALA A 314 -18.80 -21.59 -13.61
N ALA A 315 -17.80 -20.74 -13.86
CA ALA A 315 -17.15 -20.61 -15.17
C ALA A 315 -16.04 -21.66 -15.42
N GLY A 316 -15.79 -22.59 -14.48
CA GLY A 316 -14.72 -23.59 -14.56
C GLY A 316 -13.33 -23.03 -14.32
N LEU A 317 -13.22 -21.79 -13.80
CA LEU A 317 -11.97 -21.07 -13.56
C LEU A 317 -11.55 -21.03 -12.09
N GLY A 318 -12.20 -21.81 -11.22
CA GLY A 318 -11.88 -21.83 -9.79
C GLY A 318 -10.42 -22.17 -9.48
N ARG A 319 -9.77 -23.01 -10.30
CA ARG A 319 -8.35 -23.34 -10.18
C ARG A 319 -7.40 -22.22 -10.58
N ASN A 320 -7.91 -21.20 -11.26
CA ASN A 320 -7.14 -20.04 -11.73
C ASN A 320 -7.35 -18.81 -10.84
N PHE A 321 -8.29 -18.88 -9.89
CA PHE A 321 -8.55 -17.88 -8.87
C PHE A 321 -7.64 -18.13 -7.66
N LEU A 322 -6.37 -17.66 -7.76
CA LEU A 322 -5.28 -18.16 -6.94
C LEU A 322 -5.12 -17.47 -5.57
N TYR A 323 -5.81 -16.35 -5.32
CA TYR A 323 -5.74 -15.61 -4.06
C TYR A 323 -7.06 -14.90 -3.75
N SER A 324 -7.16 -14.36 -2.53
CA SER A 324 -8.31 -13.55 -2.13
C SER A 324 -8.21 -12.17 -2.74
N GLY A 325 -9.19 -11.83 -3.58
CA GLY A 325 -9.17 -10.61 -4.38
C GLY A 325 -9.80 -9.38 -3.71
N ILE A 326 -10.08 -9.42 -2.40
CA ILE A 326 -10.66 -8.29 -1.68
C ILE A 326 -9.70 -7.85 -0.59
N HIS A 327 -9.14 -6.66 -0.72
CA HIS A 327 -8.21 -6.09 0.26
C HIS A 327 -8.36 -4.58 0.38
N SER A 328 -7.98 -4.02 1.51
CA SER A 328 -7.93 -2.56 1.68
C SER A 328 -6.81 -1.96 0.84
N VAL A 329 -7.02 -0.72 0.41
CA VAL A 329 -6.03 0.12 -0.29
C VAL A 329 -5.86 1.41 0.50
N GLY A 330 -4.61 1.83 0.69
CA GLY A 330 -4.30 3.07 1.40
C GLY A 330 -2.84 3.45 1.25
N LEU A 331 -2.12 3.54 2.37
CA LEU A 331 -0.67 3.79 2.41
C LEU A 331 0.16 2.56 2.02
N ILE A 332 -0.46 1.42 2.00
CA ILE A 332 0.04 0.21 1.37
C ILE A 332 -0.94 -0.14 0.27
N GLU A 333 -0.45 -0.55 -0.89
CA GLU A 333 -1.31 -0.92 -2.01
C GLU A 333 -2.19 -2.12 -1.66
N PHE A 334 -1.62 -3.10 -0.95
CA PHE A 334 -2.27 -4.30 -0.44
C PHE A 334 -2.22 -4.31 1.08
N GLU A 335 -3.10 -3.54 1.75
CA GLU A 335 -3.09 -3.43 3.21
C GLU A 335 -4.26 -4.16 3.88
N PRO A 336 -4.10 -4.59 5.14
CA PRO A 336 -5.22 -5.08 5.93
C PRO A 336 -6.32 -4.01 6.13
N PRO A 337 -7.61 -4.44 6.23
CA PRO A 337 -8.07 -5.82 6.22
C PRO A 337 -8.03 -6.45 4.82
N ILE A 338 -7.68 -7.74 4.78
CA ILE A 338 -7.70 -8.58 3.59
C ILE A 338 -8.78 -9.64 3.82
N PHE A 339 -9.70 -9.75 2.87
CA PHE A 339 -10.88 -10.62 3.04
C PHE A 339 -10.76 -11.87 2.16
N GLY A 340 -10.52 -12.98 2.78
CA GLY A 340 -10.55 -14.31 2.19
C GLY A 340 -11.68 -15.18 2.79
N PRO A 341 -11.77 -16.45 2.40
CA PRO A 341 -12.85 -17.34 2.83
C PRO A 341 -12.99 -17.51 4.35
N THR A 342 -11.90 -17.35 5.10
CA THR A 342 -11.85 -17.52 6.56
C THR A 342 -11.68 -16.20 7.30
N SER A 343 -11.66 -15.07 6.61
CA SER A 343 -11.45 -13.76 7.22
C SER A 343 -12.67 -13.35 8.04
N GLU A 344 -12.40 -12.73 9.17
CA GLU A 344 -13.40 -12.07 10.00
C GLU A 344 -13.39 -10.57 9.73
N GLY A 345 -14.49 -9.91 10.04
CA GLY A 345 -14.65 -8.47 9.91
C GLY A 345 -15.59 -8.04 8.79
N THR A 346 -16.13 -6.86 8.98
CA THR A 346 -17.12 -6.24 8.11
C THR A 346 -16.53 -5.05 7.37
N LEU A 347 -17.08 -4.73 6.22
CA LEU A 347 -16.81 -3.45 5.56
C LEU A 347 -17.49 -2.32 6.33
N GLU A 348 -16.81 -1.20 6.45
CA GLU A 348 -17.30 0.00 7.11
C GLU A 348 -17.28 1.17 6.14
N GLU A 349 -18.18 2.13 6.35
CA GLU A 349 -18.18 3.39 5.61
C GLU A 349 -16.81 4.09 5.71
N GLY A 350 -16.32 4.59 4.57
CA GLY A 350 -15.01 5.23 4.46
C GLY A 350 -13.85 4.25 4.23
N MET A 351 -14.07 2.94 4.21
CA MET A 351 -13.06 2.01 3.71
C MET A 351 -12.90 2.15 2.21
N VAL A 352 -11.67 1.99 1.73
CA VAL A 352 -11.36 1.82 0.30
C VAL A 352 -10.84 0.41 0.12
N VAL A 353 -11.48 -0.34 -0.75
CA VAL A 353 -11.12 -1.73 -1.04
C VAL A 353 -10.85 -1.93 -2.53
N SER A 354 -9.87 -2.75 -2.85
CA SER A 354 -9.70 -3.30 -4.19
C SER A 354 -10.59 -4.51 -4.35
N VAL A 355 -11.20 -4.65 -5.53
CA VAL A 355 -11.80 -5.89 -6.02
C VAL A 355 -10.94 -6.37 -7.17
N ASP A 356 -10.03 -7.26 -6.86
CA ASP A 356 -9.02 -7.82 -7.76
C ASP A 356 -9.42 -9.26 -8.12
N ILE A 357 -9.89 -9.47 -9.33
CA ILE A 357 -10.29 -10.78 -9.83
C ILE A 357 -9.17 -11.38 -10.67
N PRO A 358 -8.42 -12.36 -10.11
CA PRO A 358 -7.33 -12.99 -10.83
C PRO A 358 -7.79 -14.17 -11.68
N VAL A 359 -7.17 -14.33 -12.84
CA VAL A 359 -7.19 -15.57 -13.63
C VAL A 359 -5.76 -15.86 -14.07
N PHE A 360 -5.04 -16.66 -13.32
CA PHE A 360 -3.64 -16.96 -13.61
C PHE A 360 -3.40 -18.44 -13.86
N ASN A 361 -2.20 -18.77 -14.33
CA ASN A 361 -1.75 -20.13 -14.62
C ASN A 361 -2.63 -20.86 -15.67
N ALA A 362 -3.26 -20.10 -16.59
CA ALA A 362 -3.97 -20.68 -17.73
C ALA A 362 -2.98 -21.03 -18.87
N PRO A 363 -3.34 -21.98 -19.76
CA PRO A 363 -2.48 -22.32 -20.92
C PRO A 363 -2.19 -21.13 -21.83
N TRP A 364 -3.16 -20.19 -21.95
CA TRP A 364 -3.08 -18.98 -22.76
C TRP A 364 -2.46 -17.78 -22.02
N GLY A 365 -2.02 -17.89 -20.76
CA GLY A 365 -1.45 -16.82 -19.97
C GLY A 365 -2.19 -16.59 -18.67
N GLY A 366 -2.54 -15.35 -18.41
CA GLY A 366 -3.33 -14.91 -17.27
C GLY A 366 -3.95 -13.55 -17.53
N LEU A 367 -4.91 -13.16 -16.70
CA LEU A 367 -5.49 -11.82 -16.70
C LEU A 367 -5.85 -11.39 -15.27
N ARG A 368 -6.00 -10.10 -15.10
CA ARG A 368 -6.46 -9.46 -13.88
C ARG A 368 -7.47 -8.38 -14.24
N VAL A 369 -8.56 -8.33 -13.48
CA VAL A 369 -9.51 -7.21 -13.49
C VAL A 369 -9.55 -6.66 -12.09
N GLU A 370 -8.98 -5.49 -11.89
CA GLU A 370 -8.81 -4.87 -10.58
C GLU A 370 -9.23 -3.40 -10.61
N ASP A 371 -10.11 -3.02 -9.68
CA ASP A 371 -10.59 -1.65 -9.46
C ASP A 371 -10.69 -1.35 -7.96
N GLY A 372 -10.58 -0.07 -7.62
CA GLY A 372 -10.84 0.42 -6.28
C GLY A 372 -12.27 0.84 -6.06
N PHE A 373 -12.78 0.54 -4.87
CA PHE A 373 -14.14 0.91 -4.47
C PHE A 373 -14.12 1.59 -3.11
N LEU A 374 -14.75 2.75 -3.01
CA LEU A 374 -15.07 3.39 -1.74
C LEU A 374 -16.35 2.82 -1.20
N VAL A 375 -16.34 2.37 0.05
CA VAL A 375 -17.54 1.96 0.78
C VAL A 375 -18.28 3.19 1.26
N THR A 376 -19.46 3.44 0.71
CA THR A 376 -20.32 4.57 1.07
C THR A 376 -21.57 4.07 1.80
N VAL A 377 -22.32 4.97 2.43
CA VAL A 377 -23.62 4.65 3.08
C VAL A 377 -24.60 3.98 2.14
N SER A 378 -24.53 4.24 0.83
CA SER A 378 -25.43 3.72 -0.19
C SER A 378 -24.89 2.52 -0.96
N GLY A 379 -23.65 2.10 -0.72
CA GLY A 379 -23.00 0.98 -1.42
C GLY A 379 -21.61 1.30 -1.92
N ALA A 380 -21.18 0.64 -2.99
CA ALA A 380 -19.86 0.84 -3.60
C ALA A 380 -19.83 2.06 -4.54
N GLU A 381 -18.80 2.87 -4.42
CA GLU A 381 -18.45 3.86 -5.43
C GLU A 381 -17.12 3.47 -6.06
N ARG A 382 -17.11 3.17 -7.36
CA ARG A 382 -15.88 2.88 -8.11
C ARG A 382 -15.03 4.13 -8.27
N LEU A 383 -13.71 4.00 -8.09
CA LEU A 383 -12.79 5.13 -8.03
C LEU A 383 -12.10 5.47 -9.36
N ASP A 384 -12.26 4.64 -10.37
CA ASP A 384 -11.76 4.84 -11.72
C ASP A 384 -12.86 4.63 -12.77
N ASP A 385 -12.62 5.10 -14.00
CA ASP A 385 -13.57 4.98 -15.13
C ASP A 385 -13.00 4.06 -16.23
N THR A 386 -12.01 3.24 -15.93
CA THR A 386 -11.29 2.41 -16.90
C THR A 386 -12.18 1.28 -17.44
N PRO A 387 -12.28 1.09 -18.77
CA PRO A 387 -12.99 -0.04 -19.33
C PRO A 387 -12.39 -1.40 -18.93
N TYR A 388 -13.21 -2.43 -18.84
CA TYR A 388 -12.75 -3.79 -18.51
C TYR A 388 -11.90 -4.44 -19.60
N LEU A 389 -12.13 -4.09 -20.84
CA LEU A 389 -11.40 -4.58 -21.99
C LEU A 389 -10.61 -3.44 -22.63
N LEU A 390 -9.33 -3.63 -22.77
CA LEU A 390 -8.45 -2.76 -23.53
C LEU A 390 -7.87 -3.52 -24.73
N THR A 391 -7.69 -2.84 -25.82
CA THR A 391 -7.10 -3.37 -27.06
C THR A 391 -6.02 -2.43 -27.57
N ALA A 392 -4.93 -2.99 -28.06
CA ALA A 392 -3.81 -2.30 -28.64
C ALA A 392 -3.56 -2.75 -30.10
#